data_3c733dc5fc034a483959af15665f9df8
#
_entry.id   3c733dc5fc034a483959af15665f9df8
#
_cell.length_a   1.000
_cell.length_b   1.000
_cell.length_c   1.000
_cell.angle_alpha   90.00
_cell.angle_beta   90.00
_cell.angle_gamma   90.00
#
_symmetry.space_group_name_H-M   'P 1'
#
loop_
_entity.id
_entity.type
_entity.pdbx_description
1 polymer ?
#
loop_
_entity_poly.entity_id
_entity_poly.type
_entity_poly.pdbx_seq_one_letter_code
_entity_poly.pdbx_strand_id
1 'polypeptide(L)'
;MSSENSSADDEQRVWDVVVVGAGPAGASAAYAAAVAGRRVLLLEKAELPRYKTCGGGIIGPSRDSLPPGFELPLKDRVHAITFSNNGRFTRTRRSRQMLFGLINRPEFDQQLVEHAQKAGAELRTGVTVTRVEQHGSAVPDRRTVAVVLQGGETVLARAVVGADGSASRIGAHVGVKTDQVDLGLEAEIPVPETVAEDWKGRVLIDWGPMPGSYGWVFPKGDTLTVGVISARGEGAATKRYLEDFIARLGLAGFEPSISSGHLTRCRADDSPLSRGRVLVCGDAAGLLEPWTREGISFALRSGRLAGEWAVRIAEAHDAVDARRQALNYAFAIKAGLGVEMSVGKSMLAIFEKRPGLFHAALTGFRPAWKAFMDITRGSTTLGELVRSHPMAQRALTAIDRRNAEPVERVEPTEPVEGEVSS
;
A
#
# COMPACT_ATOMS: atom_id res chain seq x y z
N MET A 1 50.92 -0.09 27.86
CA MET A 1 50.61 1.21 27.22
C MET A 1 50.23 0.94 25.79
N SER A 2 49.02 1.10 25.44
CA SER A 2 48.41 1.27 24.10
C SER A 2 47.01 0.67 24.07
N SER A 3 46.07 1.32 24.79
CA SER A 3 44.61 1.05 24.71
C SER A 3 43.85 2.35 24.86
N GLU A 4 44.15 3.31 24.00
CA GLU A 4 43.38 4.55 23.88
C GLU A 4 43.54 5.03 22.41
N ASN A 5 42.66 4.56 21.50
CA ASN A 5 42.37 5.26 20.24
C ASN A 5 41.24 4.55 19.46
N SER A 6 40.11 4.18 20.09
CA SER A 6 38.94 3.70 19.35
C SER A 6 37.67 4.51 19.58
N SER A 7 37.75 5.66 20.26
CA SER A 7 36.58 6.47 20.63
C SER A 7 36.48 7.82 19.93
N ALA A 8 37.32 8.15 18.96
CA ALA A 8 37.32 9.47 18.28
C ALA A 8 36.81 9.45 16.83
N ASP A 9 36.56 8.28 16.24
CA ASP A 9 36.11 8.16 14.84
C ASP A 9 34.59 7.91 14.67
N ASP A 10 33.83 7.95 15.73
CA ASP A 10 32.37 7.97 15.68
C ASP A 10 31.80 9.41 15.60
N GLU A 11 32.55 10.34 14.99
CA GLU A 11 32.01 11.61 14.56
C GLU A 11 30.78 11.32 13.71
N GLN A 12 29.62 11.74 14.19
CA GLN A 12 28.25 11.56 13.74
C GLN A 12 28.14 11.44 12.21
N ARG A 13 28.27 10.20 11.73
CA ARG A 13 28.37 9.86 10.28
C ARG A 13 27.03 10.22 9.60
N VAL A 14 27.00 11.31 8.82
CA VAL A 14 25.79 11.73 8.08
C VAL A 14 25.53 10.78 6.92
N TRP A 15 24.37 10.16 6.89
CA TRP A 15 23.88 9.33 5.78
C TRP A 15 23.40 10.21 4.62
N ASP A 16 23.57 9.76 3.38
CA ASP A 16 22.94 10.46 2.26
C ASP A 16 21.44 10.28 2.31
N VAL A 17 20.95 9.04 2.53
CA VAL A 17 19.53 8.71 2.63
C VAL A 17 19.28 7.78 3.81
N VAL A 18 18.31 8.12 4.65
CA VAL A 18 17.74 7.20 5.64
C VAL A 18 16.33 6.83 5.20
N VAL A 19 16.05 5.53 5.12
CA VAL A 19 14.74 4.97 4.80
C VAL A 19 14.15 4.35 6.05
N VAL A 20 12.92 4.70 6.40
CA VAL A 20 12.23 4.21 7.60
C VAL A 20 11.13 3.25 7.20
N GLY A 21 11.30 1.96 7.55
CA GLY A 21 10.42 0.84 7.21
C GLY A 21 10.96 0.00 6.06
N ALA A 22 11.09 -1.32 6.26
CA ALA A 22 11.64 -2.29 5.32
C ALA A 22 10.56 -3.15 4.63
N GLY A 23 9.35 -2.60 4.42
CA GLY A 23 8.35 -3.18 3.53
C GLY A 23 8.70 -2.91 2.05
N PRO A 24 7.83 -3.32 1.10
CA PRO A 24 8.11 -3.17 -0.34
C PRO A 24 8.46 -1.74 -0.77
N ALA A 25 7.82 -0.72 -0.18
CA ALA A 25 8.12 0.68 -0.49
C ALA A 25 9.53 1.09 -0.02
N GLY A 26 9.88 0.75 1.22
CA GLY A 26 11.18 1.12 1.78
C GLY A 26 12.33 0.34 1.16
N ALA A 27 12.17 -0.97 0.93
CA ALA A 27 13.17 -1.78 0.26
C ALA A 27 13.43 -1.26 -1.17
N SER A 28 12.37 -0.88 -1.92
CA SER A 28 12.51 -0.26 -3.25
C SER A 28 13.19 1.10 -3.20
N ALA A 29 12.89 1.93 -2.18
CA ALA A 29 13.53 3.24 -2.02
C ALA A 29 15.02 3.08 -1.68
N ALA A 30 15.33 2.17 -0.76
CA ALA A 30 16.72 1.88 -0.36
C ALA A 30 17.53 1.30 -1.53
N TYR A 31 16.95 0.37 -2.29
CA TYR A 31 17.56 -0.17 -3.51
C TYR A 31 17.88 0.94 -4.51
N ALA A 32 16.89 1.78 -4.85
CA ALA A 32 17.08 2.84 -5.84
C ALA A 32 18.18 3.85 -5.43
N ALA A 33 18.23 4.22 -4.16
CA ALA A 33 19.26 5.13 -3.65
C ALA A 33 20.65 4.46 -3.59
N ALA A 34 20.72 3.18 -3.21
CA ALA A 34 21.98 2.43 -3.14
C ALA A 34 22.60 2.20 -4.53
N VAL A 35 21.78 1.82 -5.54
CA VAL A 35 22.24 1.69 -6.94
C VAL A 35 22.78 3.00 -7.49
N ALA A 36 22.27 4.15 -7.01
CA ALA A 36 22.83 5.47 -7.35
C ALA A 36 24.15 5.81 -6.61
N GLY A 37 24.75 4.84 -5.90
CA GLY A 37 26.02 4.99 -5.19
C GLY A 37 25.92 5.80 -3.89
N ARG A 38 24.74 5.93 -3.30
CA ARG A 38 24.54 6.68 -2.04
C ARG A 38 24.73 5.80 -0.82
N ARG A 39 25.17 6.41 0.28
CA ARG A 39 25.22 5.77 1.58
C ARG A 39 23.78 5.73 2.14
N VAL A 40 23.20 4.55 2.18
CA VAL A 40 21.80 4.33 2.55
C VAL A 40 21.71 3.52 3.83
N LEU A 41 20.91 4.01 4.79
CA LEU A 41 20.52 3.26 5.98
C LEU A 41 19.03 2.95 5.91
N LEU A 42 18.68 1.67 5.95
CA LEU A 42 17.32 1.16 6.02
C LEU A 42 17.02 0.74 7.47
N LEU A 43 16.02 1.37 8.09
CA LEU A 43 15.60 1.11 9.47
C LEU A 43 14.28 0.33 9.50
N GLU A 44 14.22 -0.77 10.23
CA GLU A 44 13.01 -1.57 10.42
C GLU A 44 12.80 -1.86 11.92
N LYS A 45 11.56 -1.68 12.39
CA LYS A 45 11.20 -1.89 13.79
C LYS A 45 11.12 -3.37 14.20
N ALA A 46 10.83 -4.25 13.24
CA ALA A 46 10.73 -5.68 13.47
C ALA A 46 12.00 -6.41 13.02
N GLU A 47 12.22 -7.59 13.55
CA GLU A 47 13.16 -8.54 12.97
C GLU A 47 12.57 -9.13 11.68
N LEU A 48 13.41 -9.43 10.70
CA LEU A 48 13.04 -10.05 9.44
C LEU A 48 13.45 -11.54 9.42
N PRO A 49 12.68 -12.41 8.76
CA PRO A 49 11.40 -12.17 8.07
C PRO A 49 10.24 -11.94 9.04
N ARG A 50 9.29 -11.07 8.67
CA ARG A 50 8.13 -10.75 9.50
C ARG A 50 6.82 -10.95 8.78
N TYR A 51 5.78 -11.36 9.52
CA TYR A 51 4.42 -11.42 9.00
C TYR A 51 3.86 -10.02 8.69
N LYS A 52 3.02 -9.93 7.67
CA LYS A 52 2.24 -8.74 7.33
C LYS A 52 0.92 -9.17 6.68
N THR A 53 -0.19 -8.78 7.28
CA THR A 53 -1.55 -8.95 6.75
C THR A 53 -1.61 -8.49 5.29
N CYS A 54 -1.87 -9.42 4.36
CA CYS A 54 -1.94 -9.13 2.93
C CYS A 54 -2.28 -10.39 2.13
N GLY A 55 -3.24 -10.35 1.23
CA GLY A 55 -3.51 -11.47 0.31
C GLY A 55 -2.31 -11.90 -0.54
N GLY A 56 -1.34 -11.02 -0.78
CA GLY A 56 -0.08 -11.37 -1.47
C GLY A 56 -0.19 -11.47 -2.98
N GLY A 57 -1.17 -10.82 -3.61
CA GLY A 57 -1.32 -10.78 -5.06
C GLY A 57 -0.27 -9.88 -5.73
N ILE A 58 0.52 -10.43 -6.65
CA ILE A 58 1.53 -9.72 -7.44
C ILE A 58 1.03 -9.56 -8.87
N ILE A 59 0.46 -8.41 -9.18
CA ILE A 59 -0.02 -8.04 -10.51
C ILE A 59 1.13 -7.57 -11.42
N GLY A 60 0.86 -7.38 -12.72
CA GLY A 60 1.86 -6.95 -13.69
C GLY A 60 2.64 -5.70 -13.30
N PRO A 61 1.98 -4.57 -12.94
CA PRO A 61 2.69 -3.36 -12.51
C PRO A 61 3.62 -3.56 -11.30
N SER A 62 3.31 -4.53 -10.41
CA SER A 62 4.22 -4.92 -9.33
C SER A 62 5.47 -5.62 -9.88
N ARG A 63 5.30 -6.58 -10.81
CA ARG A 63 6.43 -7.31 -11.42
C ARG A 63 7.36 -6.39 -12.17
N ASP A 64 6.82 -5.46 -12.93
CA ASP A 64 7.57 -4.51 -13.74
C ASP A 64 8.36 -3.48 -12.91
N SER A 65 8.04 -3.40 -11.61
CA SER A 65 8.68 -2.49 -10.65
C SER A 65 9.71 -3.17 -9.74
N LEU A 66 9.92 -4.47 -9.90
CA LEU A 66 10.92 -5.22 -9.14
C LEU A 66 12.34 -4.90 -9.60
N PRO A 67 13.35 -5.04 -8.73
CA PRO A 67 14.74 -4.89 -9.11
C PRO A 67 15.13 -5.86 -10.26
N PRO A 68 16.06 -5.48 -11.14
CA PRO A 68 16.60 -6.40 -12.14
C PRO A 68 17.12 -7.70 -11.50
N GLY A 69 16.77 -8.84 -12.10
CA GLY A 69 17.16 -10.16 -11.60
C GLY A 69 16.41 -10.64 -10.35
N PHE A 70 15.38 -9.92 -9.91
CA PHE A 70 14.55 -10.37 -8.79
C PHE A 70 13.68 -11.56 -9.20
N GLU A 71 13.85 -12.68 -8.53
CA GLU A 71 13.02 -13.88 -8.71
C GLU A 71 11.86 -13.88 -7.71
N LEU A 72 10.62 -13.86 -8.22
CA LEU A 72 9.44 -13.87 -7.37
C LEU A 72 9.28 -15.21 -6.62
N PRO A 73 9.18 -15.21 -5.28
CA PRO A 73 8.94 -16.42 -4.50
C PRO A 73 7.46 -16.84 -4.59
N LEU A 74 7.05 -17.26 -5.79
CA LEU A 74 5.66 -17.59 -6.07
C LEU A 74 5.22 -18.85 -5.31
N LYS A 75 4.10 -18.75 -4.61
CA LYS A 75 3.39 -19.88 -3.98
C LYS A 75 2.34 -20.45 -4.92
N ASP A 76 1.73 -19.60 -5.75
CA ASP A 76 0.83 -20.05 -6.82
C ASP A 76 0.82 -19.07 -8.00
N ARG A 77 0.35 -19.57 -9.15
CA ARG A 77 0.21 -18.86 -10.43
C ARG A 77 -1.25 -18.83 -10.83
N VAL A 78 -1.90 -17.68 -10.71
CA VAL A 78 -3.33 -17.55 -10.94
C VAL A 78 -3.64 -17.52 -12.44
N HIS A 79 -4.48 -18.45 -12.89
CA HIS A 79 -5.00 -18.57 -14.24
C HIS A 79 -6.53 -18.46 -14.30
N ALA A 80 -7.20 -18.51 -13.15
CA ALA A 80 -8.64 -18.44 -13.07
C ALA A 80 -9.08 -17.56 -11.90
N ILE A 81 -10.14 -16.79 -12.12
CA ILE A 81 -10.81 -16.03 -11.06
C ILE A 81 -12.27 -16.42 -11.03
N THR A 82 -12.72 -16.84 -9.88
CA THR A 82 -14.12 -17.06 -9.57
C THR A 82 -14.66 -15.77 -8.94
N PHE A 83 -15.73 -15.24 -9.50
CA PHE A 83 -16.47 -14.12 -8.94
C PHE A 83 -17.78 -14.62 -8.35
N SER A 84 -18.17 -14.10 -7.19
CA SER A 84 -19.50 -14.26 -6.61
C SER A 84 -20.00 -12.94 -6.06
N ASN A 85 -21.29 -12.86 -5.79
CA ASN A 85 -21.93 -11.68 -5.20
C ASN A 85 -22.69 -12.16 -3.95
N ASN A 86 -22.09 -11.96 -2.80
CA ASN A 86 -22.56 -12.46 -1.50
C ASN A 86 -22.90 -13.98 -1.55
N GLY A 87 -21.94 -14.74 -2.09
CA GLY A 87 -22.04 -16.20 -2.25
C GLY A 87 -22.98 -16.67 -3.38
N ARG A 88 -23.57 -15.74 -4.14
CA ARG A 88 -24.52 -16.05 -5.24
C ARG A 88 -23.92 -15.69 -6.60
N PHE A 89 -24.56 -16.17 -7.68
CA PHE A 89 -24.21 -15.87 -9.06
C PHE A 89 -22.75 -16.20 -9.40
N THR A 90 -22.24 -17.29 -8.85
CA THR A 90 -20.83 -17.72 -9.02
C THR A 90 -20.49 -17.97 -10.47
N ARG A 91 -19.42 -17.34 -10.97
CA ARG A 91 -18.90 -17.50 -12.32
C ARG A 91 -17.37 -17.50 -12.31
N THR A 92 -16.77 -18.48 -12.99
CA THR A 92 -15.31 -18.57 -13.14
C THR A 92 -14.89 -18.10 -14.52
N ARG A 93 -13.94 -17.19 -14.57
CA ARG A 93 -13.26 -16.73 -15.78
C ARG A 93 -11.85 -17.29 -15.79
N ARG A 94 -11.41 -17.78 -16.94
CA ARG A 94 -10.11 -18.42 -17.12
C ARG A 94 -9.26 -17.65 -18.14
N SER A 95 -7.95 -17.77 -17.99
CA SER A 95 -6.95 -17.22 -18.89
C SER A 95 -5.90 -18.30 -19.22
N ARG A 96 -5.48 -18.36 -20.49
CA ARG A 96 -4.35 -19.21 -20.89
C ARG A 96 -3.02 -18.72 -20.31
N GLN A 97 -2.86 -17.42 -20.16
CA GLN A 97 -1.68 -16.81 -19.56
C GLN A 97 -1.94 -16.52 -18.07
N MET A 98 -0.89 -16.53 -17.28
CA MET A 98 -0.95 -16.12 -15.88
C MET A 98 -1.53 -14.70 -15.75
N LEU A 99 -2.51 -14.53 -14.88
CA LEU A 99 -3.10 -13.25 -14.55
C LEU A 99 -2.20 -12.49 -13.55
N PHE A 100 -1.89 -13.14 -12.44
CA PHE A 100 -0.98 -12.64 -11.42
C PHE A 100 -0.42 -13.80 -10.59
N GLY A 101 0.61 -13.50 -9.79
CA GLY A 101 1.21 -14.47 -8.87
C GLY A 101 0.78 -14.25 -7.44
N LEU A 102 0.89 -15.28 -6.61
CA LEU A 102 0.67 -15.21 -5.17
C LEU A 102 1.97 -15.47 -4.42
N ILE A 103 2.23 -14.65 -3.39
CA ILE A 103 3.44 -14.73 -2.57
C ILE A 103 3.09 -14.71 -1.08
N ASN A 104 4.05 -15.15 -0.25
CA ASN A 104 4.05 -14.88 1.18
C ASN A 104 4.90 -13.64 1.46
N ARG A 105 4.35 -12.71 2.24
CA ARG A 105 4.98 -11.43 2.54
C ARG A 105 6.31 -11.56 3.31
N PRO A 106 6.45 -12.48 4.30
CA PRO A 106 7.73 -12.66 4.99
C PRO A 106 8.89 -12.92 4.02
N GLU A 107 8.72 -13.86 3.11
CA GLU A 107 9.75 -14.24 2.14
C GLU A 107 9.97 -13.16 1.08
N PHE A 108 8.91 -12.59 0.54
CA PHE A 108 8.97 -11.53 -0.48
C PHE A 108 9.63 -10.26 0.06
N ASP A 109 9.21 -9.77 1.24
CA ASP A 109 9.78 -8.57 1.84
C ASP A 109 11.26 -8.77 2.18
N GLN A 110 11.63 -9.95 2.72
CA GLN A 110 13.01 -10.32 3.01
C GLN A 110 13.89 -10.26 1.74
N GLN A 111 13.46 -10.89 0.65
CA GLN A 111 14.21 -10.88 -0.60
C GLN A 111 14.39 -9.47 -1.19
N LEU A 112 13.37 -8.60 -1.10
CA LEU A 112 13.50 -7.19 -1.50
C LEU A 112 14.57 -6.45 -0.69
N VAL A 113 14.61 -6.68 0.62
CA VAL A 113 15.61 -6.09 1.51
C VAL A 113 17.01 -6.61 1.17
N GLU A 114 17.17 -7.91 0.94
CA GLU A 114 18.45 -8.50 0.52
C GLU A 114 18.95 -7.90 -0.81
N HIS A 115 18.07 -7.61 -1.76
CA HIS A 115 18.45 -6.89 -2.98
C HIS A 115 18.94 -5.47 -2.70
N ALA A 116 18.29 -4.76 -1.77
CA ALA A 116 18.77 -3.44 -1.37
C ALA A 116 20.14 -3.52 -0.66
N GLN A 117 20.37 -4.52 0.18
CA GLN A 117 21.66 -4.76 0.84
C GLN A 117 22.77 -5.12 -0.18
N LYS A 118 22.46 -6.00 -1.15
CA LYS A 118 23.40 -6.34 -2.25
C LYS A 118 23.76 -5.12 -3.08
N ALA A 119 22.87 -4.13 -3.20
CA ALA A 119 23.13 -2.85 -3.85
C ALA A 119 23.93 -1.87 -2.97
N GLY A 120 24.18 -2.19 -1.69
CA GLY A 120 25.00 -1.39 -0.77
C GLY A 120 24.22 -0.67 0.34
N ALA A 121 22.91 -0.92 0.52
CA ALA A 121 22.17 -0.38 1.65
C ALA A 121 22.54 -1.11 2.95
N GLU A 122 22.77 -0.36 4.02
CA GLU A 122 22.90 -0.92 5.36
C GLU A 122 21.51 -1.10 5.99
N LEU A 123 21.26 -2.26 6.61
CA LEU A 123 20.03 -2.58 7.31
C LEU A 123 20.24 -2.59 8.82
N ARG A 124 19.32 -1.96 9.57
CA ARG A 124 19.19 -2.13 11.03
C ARG A 124 17.76 -2.55 11.35
N THR A 125 17.61 -3.75 11.92
CA THR A 125 16.33 -4.30 12.42
C THR A 125 16.17 -4.05 13.92
N GLY A 126 14.97 -4.28 14.45
CA GLY A 126 14.68 -4.02 15.88
C GLY A 126 14.69 -2.53 16.26
N VAL A 127 14.73 -1.61 15.28
CA VAL A 127 14.94 -0.18 15.50
C VAL A 127 13.68 0.63 15.21
N THR A 128 13.08 1.19 16.25
CA THR A 128 11.88 2.03 16.12
C THR A 128 12.26 3.50 16.00
N VAL A 129 11.89 4.14 14.87
CA VAL A 129 11.95 5.59 14.72
C VAL A 129 10.78 6.22 15.45
N THR A 130 11.06 7.20 16.32
CA THR A 130 10.04 7.89 17.09
C THR A 130 9.60 9.21 16.45
N ARG A 131 10.54 9.96 15.88
CA ARG A 131 10.29 11.23 15.18
C ARG A 131 11.45 11.62 14.27
N VAL A 132 11.20 12.61 13.43
CA VAL A 132 12.24 13.28 12.62
C VAL A 132 12.21 14.78 12.91
N GLU A 133 13.40 15.39 12.89
CA GLU A 133 13.59 16.83 13.17
C GLU A 133 14.43 17.44 12.03
N GLN A 134 14.01 18.60 11.53
CA GLN A 134 14.71 19.35 10.48
C GLN A 134 15.26 20.69 10.98
N HIS A 135 14.96 21.02 12.25
CA HIS A 135 15.41 22.20 12.96
C HIS A 135 15.57 21.86 14.44
N GLY A 136 16.41 22.60 15.17
CA GLY A 136 16.62 22.38 16.60
C GLY A 136 18.03 21.90 16.92
N SER A 137 18.28 21.59 18.20
CA SER A 137 19.62 21.26 18.71
C SER A 137 20.19 19.94 18.17
N ALA A 138 19.32 19.01 17.73
CA ALA A 138 19.74 17.73 17.15
C ALA A 138 20.15 17.83 15.67
N VAL A 139 19.99 19.00 15.02
CA VAL A 139 20.28 19.21 13.60
C VAL A 139 21.46 20.15 13.46
N PRO A 140 22.65 19.66 13.07
CA PRO A 140 23.88 20.47 13.03
C PRO A 140 23.86 21.54 11.94
N ASP A 141 23.16 21.31 10.83
CA ASP A 141 23.00 22.26 9.74
C ASP A 141 21.64 22.15 9.04
N ARG A 142 21.30 23.12 8.19
CA ARG A 142 20.02 23.14 7.42
C ARG A 142 19.97 22.12 6.28
N ARG A 143 21.02 21.36 6.04
CA ARG A 143 21.12 20.34 5.01
C ARG A 143 20.93 18.91 5.55
N THR A 144 20.72 18.80 6.86
CA THR A 144 20.52 17.51 7.54
C THR A 144 19.14 17.40 8.18
N VAL A 145 18.73 16.17 8.40
CA VAL A 145 17.54 15.74 9.14
C VAL A 145 17.99 14.80 10.24
N ALA A 146 17.56 15.03 11.46
CA ALA A 146 17.77 14.13 12.58
C ALA A 146 16.64 13.12 12.64
N VAL A 147 16.98 11.84 12.59
CA VAL A 147 16.08 10.69 12.77
C VAL A 147 16.29 10.16 14.18
N VAL A 148 15.31 10.38 15.07
CA VAL A 148 15.40 10.00 16.48
C VAL A 148 14.82 8.62 16.68
N LEU A 149 15.65 7.72 17.24
CA LEU A 149 15.29 6.34 17.53
C LEU A 149 14.71 6.19 18.94
N GLN A 150 14.03 5.10 19.17
CA GLN A 150 13.65 4.70 20.53
C GLN A 150 14.90 4.47 21.37
N GLY A 151 14.95 5.06 22.57
CA GLY A 151 16.17 5.04 23.41
C GLY A 151 17.03 6.29 23.29
N GLY A 152 16.72 7.21 22.36
CA GLY A 152 17.34 8.55 22.28
C GLY A 152 18.51 8.66 21.29
N GLU A 153 18.99 7.57 20.71
CA GLU A 153 19.98 7.61 19.63
C GLU A 153 19.45 8.46 18.47
N THR A 154 20.32 9.23 17.87
CA THR A 154 19.99 10.09 16.73
C THR A 154 20.88 9.76 15.54
N VAL A 155 20.24 9.49 14.40
CA VAL A 155 20.89 9.28 13.10
C VAL A 155 20.70 10.51 12.24
N LEU A 156 21.78 11.02 11.64
CA LEU A 156 21.72 12.18 10.74
C LEU A 156 21.67 11.74 9.28
N ALA A 157 20.81 12.39 8.48
CA ALA A 157 20.65 12.13 7.06
C ALA A 157 20.51 13.42 6.25
N ARG A 158 20.94 13.41 4.97
CA ARG A 158 20.68 14.51 4.03
C ARG A 158 19.29 14.47 3.45
N ALA A 159 18.68 13.27 3.35
CA ALA A 159 17.29 13.06 2.98
C ALA A 159 16.70 11.87 3.75
N VAL A 160 15.40 11.92 4.04
CA VAL A 160 14.67 10.85 4.73
C VAL A 160 13.50 10.41 3.87
N VAL A 161 13.29 9.09 3.76
CA VAL A 161 12.13 8.47 3.12
C VAL A 161 11.31 7.73 4.19
N GLY A 162 10.08 8.19 4.44
CA GLY A 162 9.12 7.50 5.28
C GLY A 162 8.36 6.42 4.49
N ALA A 163 8.57 5.17 4.85
CA ALA A 163 7.93 3.97 4.31
C ALA A 163 7.40 3.07 5.44
N ASP A 164 7.04 3.67 6.57
CA ASP A 164 6.71 3.04 7.85
C ASP A 164 5.24 2.58 7.96
N GLY A 165 4.57 2.40 6.82
CA GLY A 165 3.26 1.76 6.70
C GLY A 165 2.08 2.67 7.04
N SER A 166 0.87 2.10 7.11
CA SER A 166 -0.39 2.84 7.24
C SER A 166 -0.56 3.63 8.56
N ALA A 167 0.19 3.28 9.62
CA ALA A 167 0.24 4.01 10.89
C ALA A 167 1.50 4.91 10.99
N SER A 168 1.94 5.46 9.88
CA SER A 168 3.20 6.18 9.71
C SER A 168 3.36 7.38 10.65
N ARG A 169 4.47 7.39 11.38
CA ARG A 169 4.94 8.58 12.12
C ARG A 169 5.57 9.61 11.19
N ILE A 170 6.26 9.14 10.16
CA ILE A 170 6.87 10.03 9.16
C ILE A 170 5.79 10.68 8.30
N GLY A 171 4.73 9.92 7.95
CA GLY A 171 3.54 10.48 7.30
C GLY A 171 2.86 11.57 8.13
N ALA A 172 2.72 11.35 9.44
CA ALA A 172 2.21 12.37 10.37
C ALA A 172 3.10 13.62 10.43
N HIS A 173 4.44 13.44 10.45
CA HIS A 173 5.40 14.57 10.39
C HIS A 173 5.25 15.39 9.10
N VAL A 174 5.07 14.71 7.96
CA VAL A 174 4.84 15.38 6.67
C VAL A 174 3.48 16.05 6.61
N GLY A 175 2.51 15.58 7.37
CA GLY A 175 1.13 16.08 7.40
C GLY A 175 0.20 15.34 6.45
N VAL A 176 0.45 14.03 6.23
CA VAL A 176 -0.39 13.18 5.38
C VAL A 176 -1.81 13.12 5.94
N LYS A 177 -2.78 13.42 5.07
CA LYS A 177 -4.22 13.33 5.35
C LYS A 177 -4.81 12.14 4.57
N THR A 178 -5.79 11.48 5.15
CA THR A 178 -6.49 10.35 4.52
C THR A 178 -7.99 10.61 4.52
N ASP A 179 -8.67 10.31 3.41
CA ASP A 179 -10.12 10.45 3.23
C ASP A 179 -10.84 9.11 3.17
N GLN A 180 -10.10 8.01 2.94
CA GLN A 180 -10.65 6.65 2.99
C GLN A 180 -9.81 5.80 3.94
N VAL A 181 -10.49 5.07 4.83
CA VAL A 181 -9.87 4.09 5.72
C VAL A 181 -10.73 2.83 5.72
N ASP A 182 -10.11 1.69 5.39
CA ASP A 182 -10.77 0.40 5.39
C ASP A 182 -10.13 -0.56 6.39
N LEU A 183 -10.91 -1.52 6.87
CA LEU A 183 -10.47 -2.62 7.74
C LEU A 183 -10.45 -3.91 6.93
N GLY A 184 -9.26 -4.46 6.69
CA GLY A 184 -9.05 -5.82 6.21
C GLY A 184 -8.88 -6.77 7.38
N LEU A 185 -9.59 -7.89 7.35
CA LEU A 185 -9.41 -9.04 8.25
C LEU A 185 -9.06 -10.25 7.41
N GLU A 186 -8.10 -11.06 7.85
CA GLU A 186 -7.73 -12.29 7.15
C GLU A 186 -7.36 -13.42 8.10
N ALA A 187 -7.52 -14.63 7.59
CA ALA A 187 -7.11 -15.88 8.21
C ALA A 187 -6.24 -16.68 7.24
N GLU A 188 -5.07 -17.13 7.72
CA GLU A 188 -4.23 -18.11 7.03
C GLU A 188 -4.68 -19.51 7.49
N ILE A 189 -5.35 -20.25 6.61
CA ILE A 189 -5.98 -21.55 6.94
C ILE A 189 -5.19 -22.67 6.28
N PRO A 190 -4.39 -23.44 7.04
CA PRO A 190 -3.79 -24.68 6.54
C PRO A 190 -4.87 -25.67 6.15
N VAL A 191 -4.72 -26.31 4.98
CA VAL A 191 -5.70 -27.25 4.44
C VAL A 191 -5.02 -28.53 3.94
N PRO A 192 -5.74 -29.68 3.93
CA PRO A 192 -5.24 -30.91 3.33
C PRO A 192 -4.94 -30.74 1.84
N GLU A 193 -4.03 -31.55 1.30
CA GLU A 193 -3.61 -31.53 -0.09
C GLU A 193 -4.79 -31.60 -1.08
N THR A 194 -5.81 -32.38 -0.76
CA THR A 194 -7.02 -32.51 -1.59
C THR A 194 -7.76 -31.18 -1.74
N VAL A 195 -7.86 -30.40 -0.67
CA VAL A 195 -8.47 -29.06 -0.69
C VAL A 195 -7.55 -28.07 -1.39
N ALA A 196 -6.24 -28.13 -1.13
CA ALA A 196 -5.26 -27.26 -1.77
C ALA A 196 -5.26 -27.40 -3.30
N GLU A 197 -5.29 -28.63 -3.83
CA GLU A 197 -5.34 -28.90 -5.28
C GLU A 197 -6.62 -28.34 -5.92
N ASP A 198 -7.78 -28.38 -5.24
CA ASP A 198 -9.03 -27.76 -5.73
C ASP A 198 -8.92 -26.24 -5.92
N TRP A 199 -8.07 -25.59 -5.16
CA TRP A 199 -7.85 -24.14 -5.24
C TRP A 199 -6.70 -23.73 -6.16
N LYS A 200 -5.79 -24.61 -6.48
CA LYS A 200 -4.58 -24.35 -7.25
C LYS A 200 -4.84 -23.60 -8.55
N GLY A 201 -4.11 -22.51 -8.77
CA GLY A 201 -4.24 -21.66 -9.95
C GLY A 201 -5.54 -20.86 -10.05
N ARG A 202 -6.38 -20.87 -9.02
CA ARG A 202 -7.68 -20.22 -8.98
C ARG A 202 -7.87 -19.43 -7.70
N VAL A 203 -8.31 -18.19 -7.84
CA VAL A 203 -8.73 -17.35 -6.70
C VAL A 203 -10.23 -17.12 -6.73
N LEU A 204 -10.80 -16.74 -5.60
CA LEU A 204 -12.17 -16.27 -5.49
C LEU A 204 -12.19 -14.84 -5.01
N ILE A 205 -13.04 -14.03 -5.64
CA ILE A 205 -13.42 -12.68 -5.19
C ILE A 205 -14.93 -12.67 -5.02
N ASP A 206 -15.37 -12.42 -3.79
CA ASP A 206 -16.79 -12.33 -3.43
C ASP A 206 -17.15 -10.86 -3.13
N TRP A 207 -18.08 -10.30 -3.88
CA TRP A 207 -18.62 -8.98 -3.54
C TRP A 207 -19.44 -9.10 -2.26
N GLY A 208 -19.04 -8.39 -1.24
CA GLY A 208 -19.54 -8.57 0.12
C GLY A 208 -20.92 -7.97 0.38
N PRO A 209 -21.47 -8.22 1.56
CA PRO A 209 -22.80 -7.76 1.94
C PRO A 209 -22.86 -6.27 2.28
N MET A 210 -21.72 -5.64 2.59
CA MET A 210 -21.64 -4.22 2.93
C MET A 210 -21.21 -3.40 1.71
N PRO A 211 -21.66 -2.13 1.57
CA PRO A 211 -21.19 -1.27 0.48
C PRO A 211 -19.67 -1.23 0.38
N GLY A 212 -19.14 -1.42 -0.83
CA GLY A 212 -17.70 -1.38 -1.10
C GLY A 212 -16.89 -2.53 -0.52
N SER A 213 -17.51 -3.49 0.19
CA SER A 213 -16.84 -4.64 0.76
C SER A 213 -16.62 -5.76 -0.26
N TYR A 214 -15.58 -6.56 -0.04
CA TYR A 214 -15.38 -7.82 -0.76
C TYR A 214 -14.56 -8.80 0.08
N GLY A 215 -14.69 -10.10 -0.24
CA GLY A 215 -13.87 -11.18 0.30
C GLY A 215 -13.00 -11.80 -0.77
N TRP A 216 -11.93 -12.47 -0.34
CA TRP A 216 -11.02 -13.18 -1.23
C TRP A 216 -10.60 -14.52 -0.65
N VAL A 217 -10.26 -15.46 -1.54
CA VAL A 217 -9.54 -16.68 -1.22
C VAL A 217 -8.35 -16.80 -2.16
N PHE A 218 -7.14 -16.79 -1.59
CA PHE A 218 -5.88 -16.87 -2.32
C PHE A 218 -5.09 -18.10 -1.86
N PRO A 219 -4.90 -19.10 -2.74
CA PRO A 219 -4.13 -20.30 -2.42
C PRO A 219 -2.63 -20.01 -2.40
N LYS A 220 -1.94 -20.57 -1.40
CA LYS A 220 -0.50 -20.44 -1.21
C LYS A 220 0.13 -21.80 -0.84
N GLY A 221 0.02 -22.75 -1.75
CA GLY A 221 0.43 -24.14 -1.51
C GLY A 221 -0.59 -24.85 -0.62
N ASP A 222 -0.18 -25.27 0.57
CA ASP A 222 -0.99 -25.95 1.58
C ASP A 222 -1.83 -25.03 2.46
N THR A 223 -1.83 -23.74 2.18
CA THR A 223 -2.52 -22.73 2.97
C THR A 223 -3.43 -21.88 2.08
N LEU A 224 -4.62 -21.56 2.56
CA LEU A 224 -5.53 -20.61 1.94
C LEU A 224 -5.53 -19.31 2.77
N THR A 225 -5.17 -18.19 2.15
CA THR A 225 -5.42 -16.86 2.73
C THR A 225 -6.86 -16.48 2.42
N VAL A 226 -7.71 -16.49 3.43
CA VAL A 226 -9.12 -16.09 3.34
C VAL A 226 -9.27 -14.75 4.04
N GLY A 227 -9.76 -13.75 3.35
CA GLY A 227 -9.91 -12.42 3.93
C GLY A 227 -11.14 -11.69 3.44
N VAL A 228 -11.47 -10.62 4.15
CA VAL A 228 -12.54 -9.68 3.82
C VAL A 228 -12.09 -8.27 4.12
N ILE A 229 -12.64 -7.30 3.39
CA ILE A 229 -12.37 -5.88 3.63
C ILE A 229 -13.66 -5.07 3.55
N SER A 230 -13.78 -4.07 4.41
CA SER A 230 -14.88 -3.13 4.44
C SER A 230 -14.45 -1.77 4.97
N ALA A 231 -15.31 -0.77 4.87
CA ALA A 231 -15.06 0.55 5.43
C ALA A 231 -14.81 0.50 6.95
N ARG A 232 -13.92 1.38 7.45
CA ARG A 232 -13.67 1.54 8.89
C ARG A 232 -14.97 1.96 9.60
N GLY A 233 -15.19 1.40 10.79
CA GLY A 233 -16.41 1.61 11.59
C GLY A 233 -17.29 0.37 11.63
N GLU A 234 -17.18 -0.51 10.63
CA GLU A 234 -17.96 -1.74 10.47
C GLU A 234 -17.28 -2.98 11.08
N GLY A 235 -16.40 -2.82 12.08
CA GLY A 235 -15.53 -3.90 12.58
C GLY A 235 -16.27 -5.17 13.00
N ALA A 236 -17.41 -5.04 13.72
CA ALA A 236 -18.23 -6.19 14.12
C ALA A 236 -18.92 -6.87 12.93
N ALA A 237 -19.38 -6.09 11.94
CA ALA A 237 -19.97 -6.62 10.71
C ALA A 237 -18.89 -7.28 9.83
N THR A 238 -17.70 -6.69 9.74
CA THR A 238 -16.55 -7.25 9.01
C THR A 238 -16.11 -8.58 9.60
N LYS A 239 -16.07 -8.69 10.94
CA LYS A 239 -15.74 -9.95 11.61
C LYS A 239 -16.76 -11.04 11.29
N ARG A 240 -18.06 -10.73 11.44
CA ARG A 240 -19.15 -11.67 11.07
C ARG A 240 -19.06 -12.06 9.59
N TYR A 241 -18.77 -11.10 8.71
CA TYR A 241 -18.61 -11.40 7.29
C TYR A 241 -17.48 -12.41 7.05
N LEU A 242 -16.32 -12.27 7.71
CA LEU A 242 -15.24 -13.23 7.59
C LEU A 242 -15.65 -14.62 8.09
N GLU A 243 -16.29 -14.72 9.25
CA GLU A 243 -16.77 -15.97 9.82
C GLU A 243 -17.78 -16.67 8.90
N ASP A 244 -18.79 -15.94 8.42
CA ASP A 244 -19.80 -16.42 7.48
C ASP A 244 -19.18 -16.83 6.13
N PHE A 245 -18.17 -16.09 5.67
CA PHE A 245 -17.47 -16.38 4.43
C PHE A 245 -16.68 -17.67 4.52
N ILE A 246 -15.91 -17.86 5.60
CA ILE A 246 -15.20 -19.11 5.90
C ILE A 246 -16.17 -20.30 5.99
N ALA A 247 -17.30 -20.13 6.68
CA ALA A 247 -18.31 -21.17 6.78
C ALA A 247 -18.94 -21.54 5.44
N ARG A 248 -19.28 -20.56 4.60
CA ARG A 248 -19.82 -20.78 3.24
C ARG A 248 -18.84 -21.50 2.30
N LEU A 249 -17.55 -21.34 2.53
CA LEU A 249 -16.49 -22.04 1.79
C LEU A 249 -16.26 -23.48 2.24
N GLY A 250 -16.95 -23.93 3.32
CA GLY A 250 -16.73 -25.24 3.93
C GLY A 250 -15.41 -25.35 4.68
N LEU A 251 -14.83 -24.21 5.07
CA LEU A 251 -13.52 -24.17 5.73
C LEU A 251 -13.60 -24.01 7.25
N ALA A 252 -14.80 -23.94 7.84
CA ALA A 252 -15.01 -23.74 9.30
C ALA A 252 -14.44 -24.88 10.17
N GLY A 253 -14.16 -26.04 9.59
CA GLY A 253 -13.55 -27.17 10.31
C GLY A 253 -12.02 -27.13 10.37
N PHE A 254 -11.37 -26.14 9.75
CA PHE A 254 -9.91 -25.96 9.76
C PHE A 254 -9.52 -24.77 10.64
N GLU A 255 -8.64 -25.00 11.60
CA GLU A 255 -8.15 -23.93 12.49
C GLU A 255 -7.16 -23.03 11.74
N PRO A 256 -7.36 -21.70 11.73
CA PRO A 256 -6.40 -20.76 11.17
C PRO A 256 -5.07 -20.79 11.97
N SER A 257 -3.96 -20.88 11.26
CA SER A 257 -2.63 -20.73 11.88
C SER A 257 -2.35 -19.28 12.27
N ILE A 258 -2.93 -18.32 11.54
CA ILE A 258 -2.85 -16.88 11.82
C ILE A 258 -4.22 -16.26 11.56
N SER A 259 -4.67 -15.39 12.47
CA SER A 259 -5.78 -14.47 12.26
C SER A 259 -5.27 -13.04 12.49
N SER A 260 -5.48 -12.16 11.53
CA SER A 260 -4.93 -10.81 11.60
C SER A 260 -5.84 -9.76 10.99
N GLY A 261 -5.61 -8.50 11.37
CA GLY A 261 -6.33 -7.37 10.83
C GLY A 261 -5.41 -6.20 10.51
N HIS A 262 -5.76 -5.44 9.49
CA HIS A 262 -5.00 -4.28 9.08
C HIS A 262 -5.91 -3.15 8.61
N LEU A 263 -5.58 -1.91 9.00
CA LEU A 263 -6.20 -0.70 8.47
C LEU A 263 -5.43 -0.23 7.24
N THR A 264 -6.08 -0.21 6.09
CA THR A 264 -5.58 0.44 4.88
C THR A 264 -6.04 1.88 4.81
N ARG A 265 -5.27 2.75 4.15
CA ARG A 265 -5.56 4.19 4.10
C ARG A 265 -5.27 4.74 2.71
N CYS A 266 -6.25 5.41 2.12
CA CYS A 266 -6.02 6.21 0.93
C CYS A 266 -5.93 7.69 1.29
N ARG A 267 -4.98 8.37 0.67
CA ARG A 267 -4.73 9.80 0.90
C ARG A 267 -5.82 10.69 0.32
N ALA A 268 -6.04 11.84 0.95
CA ALA A 268 -6.75 12.95 0.35
C ALA A 268 -5.93 13.56 -0.82
N ASP A 269 -6.60 14.13 -1.81
CA ASP A 269 -5.96 14.61 -3.05
C ASP A 269 -4.99 15.78 -2.80
N ASP A 270 -5.29 16.63 -1.80
CA ASP A 270 -4.45 17.75 -1.37
C ASP A 270 -3.35 17.36 -0.38
N SER A 271 -3.32 16.11 0.05
CA SER A 271 -2.37 15.62 1.04
C SER A 271 -0.92 15.81 0.59
N PRO A 272 0.00 16.30 1.44
CA PRO A 272 1.41 16.45 1.07
C PRO A 272 2.12 15.10 0.92
N LEU A 273 3.17 15.07 0.10
CA LEU A 273 4.07 13.93 -0.14
C LEU A 273 5.47 14.17 0.41
N SER A 274 5.72 15.38 0.88
CA SER A 274 7.02 15.80 1.38
C SER A 274 6.91 16.98 2.32
N ARG A 275 7.89 17.11 3.21
CA ARG A 275 8.13 18.29 4.04
C ARG A 275 9.63 18.50 4.18
N GLY A 276 10.15 19.60 3.60
CA GLY A 276 11.60 19.86 3.56
C GLY A 276 12.35 18.72 2.85
N ARG A 277 13.26 18.07 3.56
CA ARG A 277 14.08 16.95 3.09
C ARG A 277 13.49 15.57 3.41
N VAL A 278 12.22 15.51 3.81
CA VAL A 278 11.52 14.27 4.15
C VAL A 278 10.46 13.98 3.10
N LEU A 279 10.54 12.81 2.48
CA LEU A 279 9.57 12.26 1.54
C LEU A 279 8.78 11.12 2.21
N VAL A 280 7.58 10.82 1.71
CA VAL A 280 6.79 9.64 2.12
C VAL A 280 6.32 8.86 0.90
N CYS A 281 6.30 7.51 0.99
CA CYS A 281 5.89 6.61 -0.07
C CYS A 281 5.06 5.43 0.45
N GLY A 282 4.44 4.66 -0.43
CA GLY A 282 3.57 3.54 -0.09
C GLY A 282 2.46 3.92 0.87
N ASP A 283 2.12 3.00 1.77
CA ASP A 283 1.07 3.22 2.77
C ASP A 283 1.35 4.42 3.70
N ALA A 284 2.62 4.77 3.93
CA ALA A 284 2.98 5.93 4.74
C ALA A 284 2.55 7.26 4.10
N ALA A 285 2.41 7.27 2.77
CA ALA A 285 1.86 8.38 2.01
C ALA A 285 0.36 8.23 1.71
N GLY A 286 -0.28 7.15 2.15
CA GLY A 286 -1.65 6.80 1.79
C GLY A 286 -1.80 6.44 0.31
N LEU A 287 -0.75 5.90 -0.32
CA LEU A 287 -0.75 5.47 -1.71
C LEU A 287 -1.22 4.02 -1.81
N LEU A 288 -2.48 3.87 -2.14
CA LEU A 288 -3.20 2.59 -2.28
C LEU A 288 -4.27 2.76 -3.35
N GLU A 289 -4.52 1.74 -4.16
CA GLU A 289 -5.62 1.76 -5.11
C GLU A 289 -6.97 1.71 -4.35
N PRO A 290 -7.84 2.71 -4.49
CA PRO A 290 -8.99 2.87 -3.59
C PRO A 290 -10.07 1.79 -3.70
N TRP A 291 -10.28 1.21 -4.89
CA TRP A 291 -11.32 0.21 -5.11
C TRP A 291 -10.87 -1.22 -4.77
N THR A 292 -9.75 -1.65 -5.34
CA THR A 292 -9.22 -3.02 -5.17
C THR A 292 -8.39 -3.19 -3.91
N ARG A 293 -7.99 -2.09 -3.28
CA ARG A 293 -7.04 -2.00 -2.14
C ARG A 293 -5.69 -2.64 -2.47
N GLU A 294 -5.32 -2.65 -3.76
CA GLU A 294 -3.99 -3.07 -4.19
C GLU A 294 -2.94 -2.06 -3.73
N GLY A 295 -1.96 -2.52 -2.96
CA GLY A 295 -0.94 -1.69 -2.34
C GLY A 295 0.49 -2.04 -2.72
N ILE A 296 0.78 -3.29 -3.14
CA ILE A 296 2.15 -3.73 -3.40
C ILE A 296 2.74 -3.01 -4.61
N SER A 297 1.99 -2.86 -5.71
CA SER A 297 2.43 -2.10 -6.89
C SER A 297 2.66 -0.63 -6.55
N PHE A 298 1.73 -0.02 -5.80
CA PHE A 298 1.87 1.36 -5.35
C PHE A 298 3.09 1.55 -4.44
N ALA A 299 3.35 0.59 -3.54
CA ALA A 299 4.51 0.60 -2.65
C ALA A 299 5.82 0.53 -3.45
N LEU A 300 5.96 -0.45 -4.35
CA LEU A 300 7.16 -0.63 -5.16
C LEU A 300 7.44 0.60 -6.06
N ARG A 301 6.42 1.07 -6.78
CA ARG A 301 6.52 2.19 -7.73
C ARG A 301 6.83 3.51 -7.02
N SER A 302 6.11 3.82 -5.94
CA SER A 302 6.36 5.04 -5.17
C SER A 302 7.65 4.99 -4.38
N GLY A 303 8.04 3.81 -3.88
CA GLY A 303 9.30 3.60 -3.19
C GLY A 303 10.50 3.85 -4.10
N ARG A 304 10.50 3.28 -5.31
CA ARG A 304 11.53 3.55 -6.31
C ARG A 304 11.66 5.04 -6.61
N LEU A 305 10.54 5.72 -6.91
CA LEU A 305 10.55 7.17 -7.13
C LEU A 305 11.07 7.93 -5.90
N ALA A 306 10.64 7.56 -4.69
CA ALA A 306 11.10 8.22 -3.47
C ALA A 306 12.62 8.07 -3.28
N GLY A 307 13.19 6.90 -3.56
CA GLY A 307 14.64 6.68 -3.54
C GLY A 307 15.39 7.55 -4.55
N GLU A 308 14.95 7.58 -5.81
CA GLU A 308 15.53 8.40 -6.88
C GLU A 308 15.51 9.92 -6.53
N TRP A 309 14.39 10.40 -5.97
CA TRP A 309 14.27 11.81 -5.58
C TRP A 309 14.96 12.14 -4.26
N ALA A 310 15.06 11.18 -3.33
CA ALA A 310 15.85 11.34 -2.10
C ALA A 310 17.34 11.55 -2.41
N VAL A 311 17.88 10.87 -3.42
CA VAL A 311 19.24 11.12 -3.92
C VAL A 311 19.42 12.58 -4.35
N ARG A 312 18.51 13.10 -5.17
CA ARG A 312 18.55 14.50 -5.63
C ARG A 312 18.40 15.52 -4.49
N ILE A 313 17.57 15.18 -3.48
CA ILE A 313 17.42 16.00 -2.27
C ILE A 313 18.71 15.96 -1.44
N ALA A 314 19.37 14.80 -1.33
CA ALA A 314 20.62 14.67 -0.60
C ALA A 314 21.75 15.50 -1.26
N GLU A 315 21.75 15.62 -2.58
CA GLU A 315 22.69 16.42 -3.38
C GLU A 315 22.37 17.92 -3.35
N ALA A 316 21.16 18.32 -2.99
CA ALA A 316 20.72 19.70 -3.02
C ALA A 316 21.59 20.61 -2.14
N HIS A 317 22.10 21.69 -2.73
CA HIS A 317 23.04 22.61 -2.07
C HIS A 317 22.38 23.45 -0.98
N ASP A 318 21.07 23.72 -1.11
CA ASP A 318 20.32 24.55 -0.17
C ASP A 318 18.86 24.07 0.02
N ALA A 319 18.13 24.77 0.85
CA ALA A 319 16.73 24.44 1.14
C ALA A 319 15.78 24.70 -0.05
N VAL A 320 16.11 25.67 -0.93
CA VAL A 320 15.29 26.01 -2.11
C VAL A 320 15.39 24.89 -3.14
N ASP A 321 16.60 24.44 -3.40
CA ASP A 321 16.84 23.31 -4.32
C ASP A 321 16.20 22.01 -3.77
N ALA A 322 16.41 21.69 -2.49
CA ALA A 322 15.78 20.53 -1.88
C ALA A 322 14.24 20.58 -1.99
N ARG A 323 13.64 21.74 -1.77
CA ARG A 323 12.19 21.93 -1.93
C ARG A 323 11.75 21.74 -3.38
N ARG A 324 12.51 22.21 -4.36
CA ARG A 324 12.21 22.00 -5.78
C ARG A 324 12.22 20.51 -6.13
N GLN A 325 13.22 19.75 -5.65
CA GLN A 325 13.28 18.30 -5.88
C GLN A 325 12.09 17.57 -5.22
N ALA A 326 11.72 17.99 -4.01
CA ALA A 326 10.56 17.42 -3.30
C ALA A 326 9.22 17.72 -4.02
N LEU A 327 9.07 18.89 -4.63
CA LEU A 327 7.90 19.22 -5.45
C LEU A 327 7.86 18.40 -6.75
N ASN A 328 9.02 18.16 -7.38
CA ASN A 328 9.11 17.30 -8.57
C ASN A 328 8.73 15.85 -8.23
N TYR A 329 9.16 15.33 -7.07
CA TYR A 329 8.68 14.04 -6.57
C TYR A 329 7.16 14.00 -6.46
N ALA A 330 6.56 15.01 -5.80
CA ALA A 330 5.11 15.09 -5.62
C ALA A 330 4.38 15.17 -6.99
N PHE A 331 4.94 15.89 -7.94
CA PHE A 331 4.41 15.94 -9.30
C PHE A 331 4.47 14.57 -10.00
N ALA A 332 5.60 13.86 -9.92
CA ALA A 332 5.77 12.54 -10.52
C ALA A 332 4.76 11.51 -9.94
N ILE A 333 4.55 11.52 -8.62
CA ILE A 333 3.54 10.67 -7.98
C ILE A 333 2.13 11.03 -8.46
N LYS A 334 1.78 12.31 -8.50
CA LYS A 334 0.44 12.76 -8.92
C LYS A 334 0.16 12.45 -10.39
N ALA A 335 1.14 12.62 -11.26
CA ALA A 335 1.02 12.36 -12.70
C ALA A 335 0.85 10.86 -13.03
N GLY A 336 1.37 9.97 -12.20
CA GLY A 336 1.26 8.51 -12.33
C GLY A 336 0.20 7.94 -11.40
N LEU A 337 0.59 7.60 -10.19
CA LEU A 337 -0.26 6.91 -9.20
C LEU A 337 -1.50 7.73 -8.81
N GLY A 338 -1.40 9.05 -8.74
CA GLY A 338 -2.54 9.93 -8.43
C GLY A 338 -3.68 9.79 -9.43
N VAL A 339 -3.37 9.63 -10.73
CA VAL A 339 -4.40 9.39 -11.76
C VAL A 339 -5.08 8.05 -11.55
N GLU A 340 -4.33 6.99 -11.24
CA GLU A 340 -4.89 5.66 -10.95
C GLU A 340 -5.80 5.71 -9.71
N MET A 341 -5.39 6.43 -8.67
CA MET A 341 -6.20 6.62 -7.45
C MET A 341 -7.51 7.37 -7.74
N SER A 342 -7.47 8.44 -8.54
CA SER A 342 -8.67 9.20 -8.91
C SER A 342 -9.69 8.32 -9.63
N VAL A 343 -9.24 7.51 -10.59
CA VAL A 343 -10.09 6.54 -11.28
C VAL A 343 -10.62 5.48 -10.31
N GLY A 344 -9.76 4.95 -9.42
CA GLY A 344 -10.15 3.98 -8.40
C GLY A 344 -11.22 4.51 -7.45
N LYS A 345 -11.13 5.78 -7.00
CA LYS A 345 -12.17 6.44 -6.19
C LYS A 345 -13.52 6.47 -6.92
N SER A 346 -13.52 6.86 -8.18
CA SER A 346 -14.74 6.89 -9.01
C SER A 346 -15.32 5.48 -9.21
N MET A 347 -14.46 4.47 -9.41
CA MET A 347 -14.86 3.07 -9.53
C MET A 347 -15.47 2.55 -8.21
N LEU A 348 -14.86 2.86 -7.06
CA LEU A 348 -15.39 2.50 -5.75
C LEU A 348 -16.78 3.10 -5.51
N ALA A 349 -16.97 4.38 -5.80
CA ALA A 349 -18.27 5.06 -5.64
C ALA A 349 -19.41 4.43 -6.48
N ILE A 350 -19.08 3.90 -7.66
CA ILE A 350 -20.05 3.12 -8.48
C ILE A 350 -20.27 1.74 -7.86
N PHE A 351 -19.18 1.08 -7.46
CA PHE A 351 -19.21 -0.27 -6.92
C PHE A 351 -20.04 -0.35 -5.63
N GLU A 352 -19.90 0.61 -4.72
CA GLU A 352 -20.68 0.71 -3.48
C GLU A 352 -22.20 0.71 -3.74
N LYS A 353 -22.62 1.42 -4.79
CA LYS A 353 -24.04 1.56 -5.15
C LYS A 353 -24.55 0.39 -5.99
N ARG A 354 -23.71 -0.25 -6.80
CA ARG A 354 -24.09 -1.23 -7.83
C ARG A 354 -23.08 -2.36 -8.02
N PRO A 355 -22.76 -3.17 -7.00
CA PRO A 355 -21.79 -4.27 -7.11
C PRO A 355 -22.20 -5.30 -8.17
N GLY A 356 -23.51 -5.54 -8.36
CA GLY A 356 -24.02 -6.44 -9.39
C GLY A 356 -23.68 -6.01 -10.82
N LEU A 357 -23.50 -4.70 -11.09
CA LEU A 357 -23.07 -4.20 -12.39
C LEU A 357 -21.62 -4.65 -12.70
N PHE A 358 -20.73 -4.53 -11.72
CA PHE A 358 -19.34 -5.02 -11.84
C PHE A 358 -19.29 -6.52 -12.03
N HIS A 359 -20.12 -7.26 -11.27
CA HIS A 359 -20.24 -8.69 -11.42
C HIS A 359 -20.66 -9.06 -12.84
N ALA A 360 -21.75 -8.50 -13.36
CA ALA A 360 -22.23 -8.74 -14.71
C ALA A 360 -21.20 -8.36 -15.79
N ALA A 361 -20.51 -7.22 -15.62
CA ALA A 361 -19.49 -6.75 -16.54
C ALA A 361 -18.31 -7.72 -16.61
N LEU A 362 -17.74 -8.11 -15.48
CA LEU A 362 -16.55 -8.98 -15.43
C LEU A 362 -16.86 -10.42 -15.83
N THR A 363 -18.07 -10.91 -15.55
CA THR A 363 -18.45 -12.30 -15.80
C THR A 363 -19.10 -12.51 -17.17
N GLY A 364 -19.85 -11.53 -17.69
CA GLY A 364 -20.65 -11.62 -18.91
C GLY A 364 -20.13 -10.81 -20.10
N PHE A 365 -19.41 -9.71 -19.88
CA PHE A 365 -19.02 -8.81 -20.96
C PHE A 365 -17.54 -8.96 -21.33
N ARG A 366 -17.26 -9.51 -22.52
CA ARG A 366 -15.89 -9.80 -22.98
C ARG A 366 -14.92 -8.63 -22.92
N PRO A 367 -15.29 -7.40 -23.35
CA PRO A 367 -14.38 -6.26 -23.28
C PRO A 367 -13.97 -5.88 -21.84
N ALA A 368 -14.90 -5.93 -20.86
CA ALA A 368 -14.58 -5.67 -19.47
C ALA A 368 -13.61 -6.73 -18.91
N TRP A 369 -13.83 -8.02 -19.23
CA TRP A 369 -12.89 -9.07 -18.86
C TRP A 369 -11.52 -8.87 -19.50
N LYS A 370 -11.46 -8.47 -20.78
CA LYS A 370 -10.20 -8.16 -21.46
C LYS A 370 -9.47 -7.02 -20.76
N ALA A 371 -10.16 -5.91 -20.47
CA ALA A 371 -9.59 -4.77 -19.76
C ALA A 371 -9.06 -5.17 -18.39
N PHE A 372 -9.81 -5.97 -17.63
CA PHE A 372 -9.36 -6.51 -16.34
C PHE A 372 -8.08 -7.35 -16.49
N MET A 373 -8.02 -8.25 -17.48
CA MET A 373 -6.81 -9.04 -17.76
C MET A 373 -5.62 -8.16 -18.12
N ASP A 374 -5.82 -7.15 -18.95
CA ASP A 374 -4.75 -6.27 -19.41
C ASP A 374 -4.17 -5.45 -18.24
N ILE A 375 -5.03 -4.97 -17.32
CA ILE A 375 -4.61 -4.28 -16.08
C ILE A 375 -3.86 -5.25 -15.17
N THR A 376 -4.41 -6.43 -14.89
CA THR A 376 -3.77 -7.37 -13.96
C THR A 376 -2.44 -7.90 -14.46
N ARG A 377 -2.23 -7.93 -15.78
CA ARG A 377 -0.96 -8.33 -16.41
C ARG A 377 0.05 -7.19 -16.54
N GLY A 378 -0.36 -5.94 -16.37
CA GLY A 378 0.48 -4.77 -16.57
C GLY A 378 0.58 -4.28 -18.03
N SER A 379 -0.24 -4.83 -18.94
CA SER A 379 -0.28 -4.35 -20.33
C SER A 379 -0.86 -2.95 -20.47
N THR A 380 -1.61 -2.49 -19.48
CA THR A 380 -2.12 -1.12 -19.32
C THR A 380 -2.42 -0.86 -17.85
N THR A 381 -2.53 0.40 -17.48
CA THR A 381 -3.02 0.81 -16.16
C THR A 381 -4.49 1.25 -16.23
N LEU A 382 -5.17 1.29 -15.09
CA LEU A 382 -6.54 1.77 -15.01
C LEU A 382 -6.65 3.22 -15.52
N GLY A 383 -5.67 4.05 -15.18
CA GLY A 383 -5.58 5.45 -15.64
C GLY A 383 -5.38 5.57 -17.16
N GLU A 384 -4.56 4.72 -17.78
CA GLU A 384 -4.34 4.69 -19.23
C GLU A 384 -5.59 4.21 -19.97
N LEU A 385 -6.23 3.16 -19.44
CA LEU A 385 -7.46 2.63 -20.02
C LEU A 385 -8.56 3.72 -20.10
N VAL A 386 -8.73 4.48 -19.04
CA VAL A 386 -9.72 5.57 -19.01
C VAL A 386 -9.34 6.69 -19.96
N ARG A 387 -8.07 7.10 -19.99
CA ARG A 387 -7.60 8.14 -20.91
C ARG A 387 -7.78 7.77 -22.39
N SER A 388 -7.60 6.49 -22.73
CA SER A 388 -7.75 6.00 -24.11
C SER A 388 -9.21 5.84 -24.56
N HIS A 389 -10.19 5.92 -23.64
CA HIS A 389 -11.62 5.75 -23.95
C HIS A 389 -12.44 7.00 -23.59
N PRO A 390 -12.72 7.90 -24.55
CA PRO A 390 -13.40 9.18 -24.29
C PRO A 390 -14.77 9.04 -23.60
N MET A 391 -15.49 7.95 -23.85
CA MET A 391 -16.77 7.68 -23.18
C MET A 391 -16.58 7.34 -21.69
N ALA A 392 -15.55 6.55 -21.35
CA ALA A 392 -15.22 6.24 -19.96
C ALA A 392 -14.79 7.51 -19.22
N GLN A 393 -14.00 8.36 -19.86
CA GLN A 393 -13.56 9.64 -19.33
C GLN A 393 -14.76 10.58 -19.05
N ARG A 394 -15.71 10.69 -19.97
CA ARG A 394 -16.94 11.47 -19.76
C ARG A 394 -17.80 10.93 -18.64
N ALA A 395 -17.94 9.61 -18.54
CA ALA A 395 -18.71 8.96 -17.48
C ALA A 395 -18.10 9.24 -16.09
N LEU A 396 -16.79 9.11 -15.94
CA LEU A 396 -16.08 9.39 -14.69
C LEU A 396 -16.17 10.88 -14.32
N THR A 397 -15.97 11.80 -15.26
CA THR A 397 -16.13 13.25 -15.03
C THR A 397 -17.56 13.62 -14.59
N ALA A 398 -18.57 12.96 -15.12
CA ALA A 398 -19.95 13.17 -14.70
C ALA A 398 -20.22 12.67 -13.27
N ILE A 399 -19.56 11.59 -12.86
CA ILE A 399 -19.64 11.05 -11.49
C ILE A 399 -18.92 11.96 -10.51
N ASP A 400 -17.73 12.42 -10.83
CA ASP A 400 -16.97 13.35 -10.00
C ASP A 400 -17.72 14.66 -9.75
N ARG A 401 -18.40 15.20 -10.77
CA ARG A 401 -19.24 16.40 -10.63
C ARG A 401 -20.43 16.17 -9.70
N ARG A 402 -21.09 15.01 -9.76
CA ARG A 402 -22.22 14.67 -8.87
C ARG A 402 -21.80 14.45 -7.42
N ASN A 403 -20.56 13.99 -7.20
CA ASN A 403 -20.02 13.80 -5.88
C ASN A 403 -19.44 15.10 -5.28
N ALA A 404 -19.19 16.12 -6.11
CA ALA A 404 -18.71 17.44 -5.70
C ALA A 404 -19.84 18.44 -5.39
N GLU A 405 -21.11 18.11 -5.65
CA GLU A 405 -22.24 18.93 -5.20
C GLU A 405 -22.35 18.86 -3.67
N PRO A 406 -22.35 20.00 -2.95
CA PRO A 406 -22.43 20.00 -1.51
C PRO A 406 -23.75 19.37 -1.06
N VAL A 407 -23.65 18.41 -0.12
CA VAL A 407 -24.81 17.98 0.66
C VAL A 407 -25.39 19.25 1.27
N GLU A 408 -26.64 19.60 0.93
CA GLU A 408 -27.36 20.69 1.58
C GLU A 408 -27.19 20.59 3.08
N ARG A 409 -26.57 21.61 3.66
CA ARG A 409 -26.47 21.72 5.12
C ARG A 409 -27.90 21.79 5.63
N VAL A 410 -28.33 20.75 6.32
CA VAL A 410 -29.50 20.81 7.18
C VAL A 410 -29.18 21.92 8.21
N GLU A 411 -29.87 23.03 8.11
CA GLU A 411 -29.76 24.11 9.10
C GLU A 411 -30.09 23.52 10.48
N PRO A 412 -29.33 23.91 11.52
CA PRO A 412 -29.66 23.46 12.88
C PRO A 412 -31.03 24.03 13.23
N THR A 413 -31.98 23.15 13.55
CA THR A 413 -33.26 23.54 14.13
C THR A 413 -33.03 24.38 15.37
N GLU A 414 -33.60 25.60 15.40
CA GLU A 414 -33.59 26.51 16.55
C GLU A 414 -33.99 25.78 17.83
N PRO A 415 -33.34 26.10 18.97
CA PRO A 415 -33.75 25.53 20.25
C PRO A 415 -35.14 26.03 20.61
N VAL A 416 -36.05 25.09 20.86
CA VAL A 416 -37.37 25.38 21.41
C VAL A 416 -37.16 25.97 22.81
N GLU A 417 -37.43 27.27 22.96
CA GLU A 417 -37.51 27.93 24.26
C GLU A 417 -38.64 27.30 25.08
N GLY A 418 -38.27 26.51 26.06
CA GLY A 418 -39.21 25.96 27.07
C GLY A 418 -39.55 27.04 28.07
N GLU A 419 -40.81 27.44 28.08
CA GLU A 419 -41.39 28.27 29.14
C GLU A 419 -41.14 27.67 30.51
N VAL A 420 -40.50 28.46 31.37
CA VAL A 420 -40.48 28.23 32.82
C VAL A 420 -41.66 28.99 33.38
N SER A 421 -42.70 28.27 33.79
CA SER A 421 -43.78 28.83 34.64
C SER A 421 -43.72 28.24 36.05
N SER A 422 -43.48 29.15 36.98
CA SER A 422 -43.77 29.19 38.45
C SER A 422 -43.53 27.91 39.26
#